data_4d6ed554e432dafa6af2111cc67a2c9a
#
_entry.id   4d6ed554e432dafa6af2111cc67a2c9a
#
_cell.length_a   1.000
_cell.length_b   1.000
_cell.length_c   1.000
_cell.angle_alpha   90.00
_cell.angle_beta   90.00
_cell.angle_gamma   90.00
#
_symmetry.space_group_name_H-M   'P 1'
#
loop_
_entity.id
_entity.type
_entity.pdbx_description
1 polymer ?
#
loop_
_entity_poly.entity_id
_entity_poly.type
_entity_poly.pdbx_seq_one_letter_code
_entity_poly.pdbx_strand_id
1 'polypeptide(L)'
;TACQSTLTLNDTSVTKFEQNELVKKVFGSSIKNNFKSFDLTTKNENKLLGCAATNNGYEKSFGCTHKREIYIDKENNYLKGIDHIFKKKDGYPVRYSFRFHVNPELTVVKTMSGNGALIQISKNKSLLFTINDENLELEKSIFFAEKKILDSTCITITGNLVNKNKSFNWEIKKN
;
A
#
# COMPACT_ATOMS: atom_id res chain seq x y z
N THR A 1 -4.81 4.76 7.85
CA THR A 1 -3.91 4.40 6.72
C THR A 1 -3.21 3.06 6.96
N ALA A 2 -2.77 2.78 8.21
CA ALA A 2 -2.07 1.52 8.51
C ALA A 2 -2.91 0.25 8.26
N CYS A 3 -4.23 0.34 8.30
CA CYS A 3 -5.14 -0.77 8.00
C CYS A 3 -5.53 -0.86 6.51
N GLN A 4 -4.79 -0.23 5.62
CA GLN A 4 -5.04 -0.21 4.19
C GLN A 4 -3.79 -0.61 3.42
N SER A 5 -3.98 -1.27 2.27
CA SER A 5 -2.88 -1.68 1.38
C SER A 5 -2.29 -0.47 0.66
N THR A 6 -1.50 0.33 1.38
CA THR A 6 -0.92 1.58 0.88
C THR A 6 0.38 1.95 1.59
N LEU A 7 0.94 3.10 1.23
CA LEU A 7 2.12 3.70 1.84
C LEU A 7 1.77 4.41 3.16
N THR A 8 2.63 4.25 4.17
CA THR A 8 2.75 5.17 5.31
C THR A 8 4.16 5.74 5.38
N LEU A 9 4.29 6.99 5.82
CA LEU A 9 5.57 7.65 6.07
C LEU A 9 5.68 7.99 7.56
N ASN A 10 6.83 7.64 8.19
CA ASN A 10 7.10 7.80 9.62
C ASN A 10 5.92 7.33 10.49
N ASP A 11 5.30 6.22 10.13
CA ASP A 11 4.12 5.61 10.78
C ASP A 11 2.93 6.56 10.98
N THR A 12 2.84 7.61 10.15
CA THR A 12 1.75 8.57 10.19
C THR A 12 0.67 8.28 9.16
N SER A 13 -0.58 8.53 9.51
CA SER A 13 -1.69 8.48 8.57
C SER A 13 -1.73 9.73 7.68
N VAL A 14 -2.06 9.53 6.40
CA VAL A 14 -2.36 10.63 5.47
C VAL A 14 -3.56 11.43 5.97
N THR A 15 -4.59 10.75 6.45
CA THR A 15 -5.81 11.36 6.96
C THR A 15 -5.69 11.63 8.45
N LYS A 16 -5.97 12.87 8.85
CA LYS A 16 -6.08 13.27 10.26
C LYS A 16 -7.53 13.56 10.58
N PHE A 17 -8.02 12.97 11.66
CA PHE A 17 -9.35 13.24 12.19
C PHE A 17 -9.31 14.36 13.22
N GLU A 18 -10.46 15.02 13.43
CA GLU A 18 -10.62 15.99 14.49
C GLU A 18 -10.38 15.34 15.87
N GLN A 19 -9.56 15.98 16.68
CA GLN A 19 -9.21 15.52 18.03
C GLN A 19 -9.94 16.28 19.14
N ASN A 20 -10.52 17.45 18.84
CA ASN A 20 -11.25 18.22 19.81
C ASN A 20 -12.58 17.55 20.17
N GLU A 21 -12.75 17.15 21.44
CA GLU A 21 -13.92 16.41 21.92
C GLU A 21 -15.23 17.22 21.80
N LEU A 22 -15.20 18.55 21.95
CA LEU A 22 -16.39 19.39 21.77
C LEU A 22 -16.82 19.41 20.30
N VAL A 23 -15.85 19.53 19.37
CA VAL A 23 -16.12 19.51 17.94
C VAL A 23 -16.64 18.14 17.50
N LYS A 24 -16.07 17.06 18.03
CA LYS A 24 -16.57 15.69 17.78
C LYS A 24 -18.01 15.49 18.25
N LYS A 25 -18.38 16.04 19.41
CA LYS A 25 -19.76 15.93 19.94
C LYS A 25 -20.78 16.63 19.03
N VAL A 26 -20.42 17.74 18.43
CA VAL A 26 -21.32 18.57 17.61
C VAL A 26 -21.35 18.11 16.15
N PHE A 27 -20.16 17.83 15.56
CA PHE A 27 -19.99 17.59 14.13
C PHE A 27 -19.57 16.16 13.80
N GLY A 28 -19.43 15.28 14.78
CA GLY A 28 -18.91 13.93 14.58
C GLY A 28 -17.39 13.91 14.31
N SER A 29 -16.87 12.75 13.93
CA SER A 29 -15.46 12.57 13.58
C SER A 29 -15.18 13.06 12.16
N SER A 30 -14.97 14.36 12.02
CA SER A 30 -14.66 14.98 10.73
C SER A 30 -13.17 14.82 10.34
N ILE A 31 -12.90 14.84 9.04
CA ILE A 31 -11.55 14.79 8.47
C ILE A 31 -10.99 16.20 8.43
N LYS A 32 -9.84 16.41 9.08
CA LYS A 32 -9.14 17.72 9.12
C LYS A 32 -8.38 18.04 7.81
N ASN A 33 -7.93 17.04 7.08
CA ASN A 33 -7.08 17.23 5.90
C ASN A 33 -7.87 16.91 4.63
N ASN A 34 -7.96 17.87 3.73
CA ASN A 34 -8.43 17.61 2.37
C ASN A 34 -7.22 17.39 1.46
N PHE A 35 -7.21 16.31 0.70
CA PHE A 35 -6.29 16.12 -0.41
C PHE A 35 -6.69 17.09 -1.53
N LYS A 36 -5.72 17.86 -2.02
CA LYS A 36 -6.01 18.90 -3.03
C LYS A 36 -5.70 18.48 -4.46
N SER A 37 -4.91 17.41 -4.65
CA SER A 37 -4.62 16.90 -5.98
C SER A 37 -4.77 15.39 -6.01
N PHE A 38 -5.46 14.92 -7.02
CA PHE A 38 -5.72 13.53 -7.25
C PHE A 38 -5.73 13.32 -8.77
N ASP A 39 -4.58 12.91 -9.31
CA ASP A 39 -4.47 12.59 -10.73
C ASP A 39 -4.82 11.11 -10.89
N LEU A 40 -5.97 10.85 -11.48
CA LEU A 40 -6.40 9.51 -11.84
C LEU A 40 -6.29 9.34 -13.35
N THR A 41 -5.51 8.38 -13.78
CA THR A 41 -5.43 7.96 -15.18
C THR A 41 -5.80 6.49 -15.30
N THR A 42 -6.51 6.14 -16.37
CA THR A 42 -6.87 4.75 -16.69
C THR A 42 -6.32 4.36 -18.04
N LYS A 43 -5.91 3.12 -18.18
CA LYS A 43 -5.45 2.51 -19.40
C LYS A 43 -6.29 1.26 -19.67
N ASN A 44 -6.91 1.20 -20.85
CA ASN A 44 -7.68 0.05 -21.26
C ASN A 44 -7.28 -0.33 -22.70
N GLU A 45 -6.29 -1.19 -22.78
CA GLU A 45 -5.86 -1.80 -24.03
C GLU A 45 -6.34 -3.26 -24.06
N ASN A 46 -6.45 -3.87 -25.26
CA ASN A 46 -7.06 -5.19 -25.44
C ASN A 46 -6.58 -6.27 -24.46
N LYS A 47 -5.31 -6.19 -24.02
CA LYS A 47 -4.66 -7.19 -23.17
C LYS A 47 -4.32 -6.66 -21.76
N LEU A 48 -4.29 -5.34 -21.59
CA LEU A 48 -3.83 -4.68 -20.37
C LEU A 48 -4.86 -3.71 -19.84
N LEU A 49 -5.31 -3.93 -18.61
CA LEU A 49 -6.07 -2.95 -17.84
C LEU A 49 -5.13 -2.28 -16.85
N GLY A 50 -5.16 -0.96 -16.76
CA GLY A 50 -4.33 -0.24 -15.82
C GLY A 50 -5.02 0.99 -15.24
N CYS A 51 -4.61 1.35 -14.06
CA CYS A 51 -4.92 2.64 -13.45
C CYS A 51 -3.70 3.18 -12.70
N ALA A 52 -3.59 4.49 -12.66
CA ALA A 52 -2.59 5.17 -11.85
C ALA A 52 -3.24 6.33 -11.10
N ALA A 53 -2.83 6.51 -9.85
CA ALA A 53 -3.30 7.60 -9.01
C ALA A 53 -2.14 8.21 -8.22
N THR A 54 -2.17 9.53 -8.06
CA THR A 54 -1.19 10.27 -7.26
C THR A 54 -1.86 10.83 -6.00
N ASN A 55 -1.21 10.64 -4.86
CA ASN A 55 -1.65 11.13 -3.56
C ASN A 55 -0.60 12.10 -3.00
N ASN A 56 -1.01 13.33 -2.68
CA ASN A 56 -0.15 14.36 -2.11
C ASN A 56 -0.32 14.55 -0.59
N GLY A 57 -0.99 13.64 0.08
CA GLY A 57 -1.29 13.77 1.52
C GLY A 57 -0.08 13.89 2.43
N TYR A 58 1.09 13.46 1.99
CA TYR A 58 2.36 13.59 2.70
C TYR A 58 3.19 14.81 2.28
N GLU A 59 2.75 15.57 1.28
CA GLU A 59 3.51 16.70 0.74
C GLU A 59 3.77 17.79 1.78
N LYS A 60 2.75 18.14 2.55
CA LYS A 60 2.85 19.17 3.59
C LYS A 60 3.74 18.74 4.77
N SER A 61 3.67 17.48 5.16
CA SER A 61 4.37 16.97 6.36
C SER A 61 5.81 16.54 6.06
N PHE A 62 6.06 15.92 4.90
CA PHE A 62 7.35 15.30 4.56
C PHE A 62 7.90 15.75 3.20
N GLY A 63 7.21 16.62 2.48
CA GLY A 63 7.57 17.01 1.11
C GLY A 63 7.48 15.86 0.12
N CYS A 64 6.67 14.83 0.43
CA CYS A 64 6.57 13.61 -0.35
C CYS A 64 5.20 13.48 -1.02
N THR A 65 5.20 12.99 -2.28
CA THR A 65 4.00 12.53 -2.97
C THR A 65 4.15 11.05 -3.29
N HIS A 66 3.04 10.33 -3.31
CA HIS A 66 2.97 8.90 -3.62
C HIS A 66 2.14 8.70 -4.87
N LYS A 67 2.68 8.03 -5.88
CA LYS A 67 1.96 7.55 -7.06
C LYS A 67 1.94 6.04 -7.05
N ARG A 68 0.78 5.44 -7.24
CA ARG A 68 0.61 4.01 -7.46
C ARG A 68 0.04 3.76 -8.83
N GLU A 69 0.66 2.83 -9.54
CA GLU A 69 0.19 2.31 -10.82
C GLU A 69 -0.12 0.81 -10.63
N ILE A 70 -1.25 0.37 -11.16
CA ILE A 70 -1.68 -1.04 -11.09
C ILE A 70 -2.07 -1.47 -12.49
N TYR A 71 -1.58 -2.62 -12.91
CA TYR A 71 -1.83 -3.22 -14.22
C TYR A 71 -2.26 -4.68 -14.06
N ILE A 72 -3.33 -5.06 -14.75
CA ILE A 72 -3.79 -6.44 -14.89
C ILE A 72 -3.52 -6.87 -16.32
N ASP A 73 -2.66 -7.88 -16.48
CA ASP A 73 -2.45 -8.56 -17.73
C ASP A 73 -3.45 -9.71 -17.84
N LYS A 74 -4.38 -9.59 -18.79
CA LYS A 74 -5.47 -10.56 -18.99
C LYS A 74 -5.00 -11.85 -19.65
N GLU A 75 -3.92 -11.83 -20.43
CA GLU A 75 -3.39 -13.02 -21.11
C GLU A 75 -2.55 -13.86 -20.17
N ASN A 76 -1.67 -13.21 -19.43
CA ASN A 76 -0.74 -13.90 -18.54
C ASN A 76 -1.30 -14.08 -17.11
N ASN A 77 -2.51 -13.57 -16.83
CA ASN A 77 -3.17 -13.68 -15.52
C ASN A 77 -2.29 -13.22 -14.36
N TYR A 78 -1.65 -12.07 -14.49
CA TYR A 78 -0.89 -11.47 -13.41
C TYR A 78 -1.31 -10.03 -13.12
N LEU A 79 -1.10 -9.62 -11.90
CA LEU A 79 -1.25 -8.26 -11.42
C LEU A 79 0.15 -7.69 -11.19
N LYS A 80 0.43 -6.53 -11.77
CA LYS A 80 1.68 -5.78 -11.55
C LYS A 80 1.35 -4.42 -10.94
N GLY A 81 2.16 -3.99 -10.00
CA GLY A 81 2.08 -2.66 -9.45
C GLY A 81 3.43 -1.96 -9.40
N ILE A 82 3.37 -0.64 -9.49
CA ILE A 82 4.52 0.23 -9.31
C ILE A 82 4.14 1.32 -8.32
N ASP A 83 4.88 1.40 -7.23
CA ASP A 83 4.74 2.48 -6.27
C ASP A 83 5.93 3.43 -6.39
N HIS A 84 5.66 4.73 -6.53
CA HIS A 84 6.67 5.77 -6.58
C HIS A 84 6.51 6.70 -5.39
N ILE A 85 7.61 6.98 -4.71
CA ILE A 85 7.70 8.05 -3.72
C ILE A 85 8.56 9.15 -4.33
N PHE A 86 7.97 10.32 -4.54
CA PHE A 86 8.66 11.53 -4.99
C PHE A 86 8.89 12.44 -3.80
N LYS A 87 10.14 12.76 -3.50
CA LYS A 87 10.54 13.68 -2.42
C LYS A 87 11.03 14.98 -3.02
N LYS A 88 10.29 16.06 -2.82
CA LYS A 88 10.56 17.39 -3.44
C LYS A 88 11.74 18.12 -2.82
N LYS A 89 12.02 17.87 -1.53
CA LYS A 89 13.07 18.56 -0.79
C LYS A 89 14.05 17.57 -0.17
N ASP A 90 15.32 17.88 -0.22
CA ASP A 90 16.33 17.21 0.59
C ASP A 90 16.08 17.52 2.07
N GLY A 91 16.35 16.58 2.93
CA GLY A 91 16.10 16.72 4.36
C GLY A 91 16.36 15.40 5.08
N TYR A 92 15.85 15.31 6.29
CA TYR A 92 15.99 14.10 7.11
C TYR A 92 15.45 12.87 6.39
N PRO A 93 16.05 11.68 6.60
CA PRO A 93 15.51 10.43 6.12
C PRO A 93 14.06 10.25 6.57
N VAL A 94 13.21 9.78 5.66
CA VAL A 94 11.80 9.48 5.95
C VAL A 94 11.62 7.99 5.88
N ARG A 95 11.20 7.37 6.98
CA ARG A 95 10.87 5.94 6.99
C ARG A 95 9.61 5.71 6.17
N TYR A 96 9.67 4.78 5.23
CA TYR A 96 8.49 4.32 4.48
C TYR A 96 8.07 2.92 4.92
N SER A 97 6.78 2.66 4.82
CA SER A 97 6.23 1.33 5.00
C SER A 97 5.08 1.13 4.00
N PHE A 98 5.27 0.21 3.04
CA PHE A 98 4.20 -0.31 2.19
C PHE A 98 3.58 -1.51 2.87
N ARG A 99 2.25 -1.55 2.87
CA ARG A 99 1.48 -2.66 3.42
C ARG A 99 0.57 -3.23 2.35
N PHE A 100 0.46 -4.57 2.35
CA PHE A 100 -0.47 -5.33 1.52
C PHE A 100 -1.21 -6.28 2.45
N HIS A 101 -2.44 -5.92 2.80
CA HIS A 101 -3.28 -6.72 3.68
C HIS A 101 -3.86 -7.89 2.92
N VAL A 102 -3.73 -9.08 3.49
CA VAL A 102 -4.23 -10.31 2.90
C VAL A 102 -5.55 -10.70 3.59
N ASN A 103 -6.46 -11.30 2.84
CA ASN A 103 -7.71 -11.81 3.38
C ASN A 103 -7.42 -12.80 4.53
N PRO A 104 -8.10 -12.71 5.68
CA PRO A 104 -7.85 -13.56 6.86
C PRO A 104 -8.03 -15.06 6.59
N GLU A 105 -8.79 -15.45 5.57
CA GLU A 105 -8.98 -16.85 5.20
C GLU A 105 -7.78 -17.47 4.46
N LEU A 106 -6.80 -16.66 4.05
CA LEU A 106 -5.65 -17.09 3.28
C LEU A 106 -4.40 -17.24 4.16
N THR A 107 -3.65 -18.31 3.92
CA THR A 107 -2.36 -18.52 4.57
C THR A 107 -1.25 -17.88 3.74
N VAL A 108 -0.33 -17.18 4.40
CA VAL A 108 0.80 -16.51 3.75
C VAL A 108 2.10 -17.04 4.33
N VAL A 109 3.05 -17.37 3.47
CA VAL A 109 4.38 -17.86 3.86
C VAL A 109 5.45 -17.06 3.10
N LYS A 110 6.43 -16.53 3.81
CA LYS A 110 7.57 -15.82 3.22
C LYS A 110 8.47 -16.80 2.47
N THR A 111 8.94 -16.42 1.28
CA THR A 111 9.90 -17.22 0.52
C THR A 111 11.30 -17.15 1.10
N MET A 112 12.13 -18.15 0.82
CA MET A 112 13.52 -18.18 1.28
C MET A 112 14.37 -17.05 0.69
N SER A 113 14.03 -16.56 -0.51
CA SER A 113 14.70 -15.41 -1.13
C SER A 113 14.49 -14.09 -0.38
N GLY A 114 13.48 -14.03 0.50
CA GLY A 114 13.21 -12.84 1.31
C GLY A 114 12.40 -11.74 0.61
N ASN A 115 12.30 -11.75 -0.71
CA ASN A 115 11.60 -10.76 -1.52
C ASN A 115 10.24 -11.24 -2.05
N GLY A 116 9.75 -12.40 -1.59
CA GLY A 116 8.49 -12.98 -2.02
C GLY A 116 7.66 -13.54 -0.88
N ALA A 117 6.36 -13.67 -1.12
CA ALA A 117 5.40 -14.33 -0.24
C ALA A 117 4.45 -15.22 -1.05
N LEU A 118 4.28 -16.45 -0.63
CA LEU A 118 3.33 -17.41 -1.18
C LEU A 118 2.00 -17.24 -0.44
N ILE A 119 0.94 -16.95 -1.17
CA ILE A 119 -0.41 -16.78 -0.65
C ILE A 119 -1.23 -18.01 -1.07
N GLN A 120 -1.57 -18.87 -0.12
CA GLN A 120 -2.29 -20.11 -0.36
C GLN A 120 -3.80 -19.84 -0.41
N ILE A 121 -4.43 -20.13 -1.55
CA ILE A 121 -5.87 -19.99 -1.76
C ILE A 121 -6.59 -21.32 -1.46
N SER A 122 -6.02 -22.44 -1.89
CA SER A 122 -6.53 -23.79 -1.66
C SER A 122 -5.39 -24.81 -1.73
N LYS A 123 -5.67 -26.09 -1.52
CA LYS A 123 -4.63 -27.15 -1.55
C LYS A 123 -3.76 -27.11 -2.82
N ASN A 124 -4.35 -26.76 -3.96
CA ASN A 124 -3.68 -26.81 -5.28
C ASN A 124 -3.59 -25.45 -5.98
N LYS A 125 -3.87 -24.35 -5.27
CA LYS A 125 -3.84 -23.00 -5.86
C LYS A 125 -3.17 -22.03 -4.91
N SER A 126 -2.15 -21.38 -5.40
CA SER A 126 -1.47 -20.31 -4.69
C SER A 126 -1.14 -19.15 -5.62
N LEU A 127 -0.91 -18.01 -5.02
CA LEU A 127 -0.37 -16.82 -5.68
C LEU A 127 1.01 -16.54 -5.10
N LEU A 128 1.90 -16.12 -5.96
CA LEU A 128 3.22 -15.64 -5.57
C LEU A 128 3.24 -14.11 -5.68
N PHE A 129 3.36 -13.45 -4.54
CA PHE A 129 3.71 -12.03 -4.47
C PHE A 129 5.23 -11.90 -4.50
N THR A 130 5.77 -11.01 -5.33
CA THR A 130 7.20 -10.68 -5.35
C THR A 130 7.41 -9.18 -5.44
N ILE A 131 8.52 -8.70 -4.89
CA ILE A 131 8.97 -7.32 -5.00
C ILE A 131 10.44 -7.29 -5.43
N ASN A 132 10.79 -6.35 -6.32
CA ASN A 132 12.17 -6.21 -6.79
C ASN A 132 12.98 -5.35 -5.81
N ASP A 133 14.25 -5.75 -5.60
CA ASP A 133 15.28 -4.99 -4.87
C ASP A 133 14.95 -4.64 -3.41
N GLU A 134 13.95 -5.29 -2.83
CA GLU A 134 13.54 -5.09 -1.43
C GLU A 134 13.25 -6.44 -0.76
N ASN A 135 13.42 -6.46 0.55
CA ASN A 135 12.95 -7.56 1.39
C ASN A 135 11.57 -7.25 1.95
N LEU A 136 10.76 -8.27 2.11
CA LEU A 136 9.46 -8.15 2.76
C LEU A 136 9.44 -8.88 4.10
N GLU A 137 8.54 -8.45 4.97
CA GLU A 137 8.22 -9.11 6.23
C GLU A 137 6.73 -9.44 6.30
N LEU A 138 6.38 -10.46 7.08
CA LEU A 138 5.00 -10.79 7.38
C LEU A 138 4.68 -10.31 8.80
N GLU A 139 3.70 -9.43 8.91
CA GLU A 139 3.25 -8.85 10.18
C GLU A 139 1.82 -9.29 10.49
N LYS A 140 1.50 -9.39 11.77
CA LYS A 140 0.11 -9.54 12.22
C LYS A 140 -0.67 -8.28 11.88
N SER A 141 -1.88 -8.46 11.42
CA SER A 141 -2.78 -7.38 11.05
C SER A 141 -4.21 -7.69 11.45
N ILE A 142 -5.09 -6.72 11.24
CA ILE A 142 -6.52 -6.85 11.47
C ILE A 142 -7.29 -6.58 10.19
N PHE A 143 -8.40 -7.27 10.04
CA PHE A 143 -9.33 -7.12 8.93
C PHE A 143 -10.72 -6.81 9.46
N PHE A 144 -11.33 -5.76 8.93
CA PHE A 144 -12.69 -5.36 9.31
C PHE A 144 -13.69 -5.92 8.31
N ALA A 145 -14.51 -6.86 8.74
CA ALA A 145 -15.60 -7.42 7.94
C ALA A 145 -16.87 -7.56 8.77
N GLU A 146 -18.01 -7.18 8.21
CA GLU A 146 -19.35 -7.41 8.77
C GLU A 146 -19.49 -7.13 10.28
N LYS A 147 -18.95 -6.00 10.74
CA LYS A 147 -18.94 -5.59 12.16
C LYS A 147 -18.03 -6.45 13.08
N LYS A 148 -17.16 -7.28 12.51
CA LYS A 148 -16.17 -8.08 13.24
C LYS A 148 -14.76 -7.62 12.91
N ILE A 149 -13.87 -7.79 13.89
CA ILE A 149 -12.43 -7.63 13.70
C ILE A 149 -11.87 -9.05 13.66
N LEU A 150 -11.19 -9.37 12.56
CA LEU A 150 -10.55 -10.66 12.34
C LEU A 150 -9.03 -10.49 12.31
N ASP A 151 -8.30 -11.46 12.84
CA ASP A 151 -6.85 -11.53 12.69
C ASP A 151 -6.51 -11.80 11.22
N SER A 152 -5.50 -11.12 10.71
CA SER A 152 -5.05 -11.21 9.34
C SER A 152 -3.53 -11.12 9.26
N THR A 153 -2.98 -11.37 8.08
CA THR A 153 -1.56 -11.19 7.77
C THR A 153 -1.40 -10.00 6.83
N CYS A 154 -0.35 -9.23 7.07
CA CYS A 154 0.07 -8.14 6.22
C CYS A 154 1.47 -8.41 5.67
N ILE A 155 1.65 -8.28 4.36
CA ILE A 155 2.96 -8.23 3.72
C ILE A 155 3.45 -6.79 3.83
N THR A 156 4.61 -6.58 4.46
CA THR A 156 5.15 -5.25 4.76
C THR A 156 6.53 -5.09 4.14
N ILE A 157 6.77 -3.95 3.49
CA ILE A 157 8.07 -3.54 2.95
C ILE A 157 8.43 -2.22 3.60
N THR A 158 9.54 -2.19 4.35
CA THR A 158 9.96 -1.01 5.10
C THR A 158 11.39 -0.60 4.73
N GLY A 159 11.66 0.68 4.87
CA GLY A 159 13.01 1.22 4.70
C GLY A 159 13.05 2.73 4.89
N ASN A 160 14.19 3.32 4.56
CA ASN A 160 14.40 4.75 4.68
C ASN A 160 14.58 5.38 3.30
N LEU A 161 13.83 6.45 3.06
CA LEU A 161 13.95 7.27 1.88
C LEU A 161 15.04 8.35 2.14
N VAL A 162 16.21 8.11 1.63
CA VAL A 162 17.36 9.05 1.74
C VAL A 162 17.41 9.93 0.49
N ASN A 163 17.14 9.37 -0.69
CA ASN A 163 17.17 10.05 -1.98
C ASN A 163 15.81 10.73 -2.27
N LYS A 164 15.83 11.61 -3.29
CA LYS A 164 14.62 12.37 -3.70
C LYS A 164 13.48 11.49 -4.18
N ASN A 165 13.78 10.42 -4.89
CA ASN A 165 12.76 9.53 -5.46
C ASN A 165 13.13 8.07 -5.23
N LYS A 166 12.12 7.22 -5.05
CA LYS A 166 12.26 5.77 -4.99
C LYS A 166 11.06 5.11 -5.65
N SER A 167 11.31 4.03 -6.38
CA SER A 167 10.28 3.26 -7.07
C SER A 167 10.35 1.80 -6.64
N PHE A 168 9.21 1.17 -6.51
CA PHE A 168 9.04 -0.21 -6.07
C PHE A 168 8.18 -0.95 -7.09
N ASN A 169 8.73 -1.99 -7.70
CA ASN A 169 8.00 -2.85 -8.61
C ASN A 169 7.61 -4.14 -7.88
N TRP A 170 6.33 -4.43 -7.85
CA TRP A 170 5.80 -5.65 -7.27
C TRP A 170 4.84 -6.33 -8.22
N GLU A 171 4.68 -7.63 -8.07
CA GLU A 171 3.76 -8.41 -8.89
C GLU A 171 3.14 -9.57 -8.11
N ILE A 172 1.96 -9.96 -8.54
CA ILE A 172 1.24 -11.14 -8.04
C ILE A 172 0.93 -12.03 -9.24
N LYS A 173 1.44 -13.25 -9.19
CA LYS A 173 1.25 -14.27 -10.23
C LYS A 173 0.62 -15.51 -9.66
N LYS A 174 -0.08 -16.24 -10.49
CA LYS A 174 -0.45 -17.63 -10.18
C LYS A 174 0.81 -18.48 -10.12
N ASN A 175 0.93 -19.25 -9.04
CA ASN A 175 2.00 -20.22 -8.85
C ASN A 175 1.50 -21.62 -9.15
#